data_e81642ec550e21e838a53c3b7006277b
#
_entry.id   e81642ec550e21e838a53c3b7006277b
#
_cell.length_a   1.000
_cell.length_b   1.000
_cell.length_c   1.000
_cell.angle_alpha   90.00
_cell.angle_beta   90.00
_cell.angle_gamma   90.00
#
_symmetry.space_group_name_H-M   'P 1'
#
loop_
_entity.id
_entity.type
_entity.pdbx_description
1 polymer ?
#
loop_
_entity_poly.entity_id
_entity_poly.type
_entity_poly.pdbx_seq_one_letter_code
_entity_poly.pdbx_strand_id
1 'polypeptide(L)'
;MYRKILAVTAMSMLLCGCTSGKNVVGHSTGRDDIGGQTPAEAALLTDSTEKVCYGQGYETDSENRPVGAMQAQEKYGAYGGEYIGDKNDKTIYLTFDEGYENGCTGRILDILKEKNVTATFYVTLDYVKSSPDLVSRMINEGHEVGNHTCTHPSLPDISDDMVFEEIHGLESYISDNFGGYKTVTMRPPRGEFSVRTLRLVKNMGYDTVLWSFAYNDWNVDDQPDIKKAYERITSATHNGAIYLLHAVSETNTAILADVIDYWQDNGYSVKSITE
;
A
#
# COMPACT_ATOMS: atom_id res chain seq x y z
N MET A 1 18.82 37.73 12.44
CA MET A 1 19.60 36.57 11.97
C MET A 1 19.19 35.36 12.83
N TYR A 2 18.12 34.66 12.51
CA TYR A 2 17.69 33.43 13.19
C TYR A 2 17.89 32.27 12.22
N ARG A 3 18.85 31.41 12.51
CA ARG A 3 19.01 30.12 11.80
C ARG A 3 17.89 29.19 12.27
N LYS A 4 16.99 28.85 11.36
CA LYS A 4 16.07 27.72 11.55
C LYS A 4 16.88 26.44 11.42
N ILE A 5 17.01 25.71 12.51
CA ILE A 5 17.48 24.32 12.49
C ILE A 5 16.31 23.48 12.08
N LEU A 6 16.29 23.02 10.83
CA LEU A 6 15.40 21.93 10.41
C LEU A 6 15.93 20.64 11.05
N ALA A 7 15.18 20.08 11.95
CA ALA A 7 15.37 18.70 12.37
C ALA A 7 14.78 17.79 11.28
N VAL A 8 15.62 17.35 10.37
CA VAL A 8 15.29 16.27 9.44
C VAL A 8 15.31 14.98 10.23
N THR A 9 14.14 14.48 10.64
CA THR A 9 14.02 13.13 11.18
C THR A 9 14.10 12.19 9.97
N ALA A 10 15.27 11.67 9.70
CA ALA A 10 15.47 10.64 8.70
C ALA A 10 14.71 9.39 9.13
N MET A 11 13.61 9.11 8.44
CA MET A 11 12.85 7.89 8.59
C MET A 11 13.62 6.77 7.89
N SER A 12 14.47 6.08 8.64
CA SER A 12 15.23 4.94 8.15
C SER A 12 14.31 3.74 7.97
N MET A 13 13.90 3.45 6.74
CA MET A 13 13.38 2.14 6.39
C MET A 13 14.54 1.14 6.35
N LEU A 14 14.71 0.40 7.43
CA LEU A 14 15.57 -0.78 7.42
C LEU A 14 14.91 -1.84 6.53
N LEU A 15 15.56 -2.16 5.42
CA LEU A 15 15.30 -3.37 4.69
C LEU A 15 15.52 -4.55 5.63
N CYS A 16 14.46 -5.23 6.01
CA CYS A 16 14.55 -6.48 6.77
C CYS A 16 15.14 -7.55 5.85
N GLY A 17 16.45 -7.75 5.93
CA GLY A 17 17.16 -8.82 5.24
C GLY A 17 16.87 -10.15 5.91
N CYS A 18 15.94 -10.93 5.41
CA CYS A 18 15.77 -12.31 5.80
C CYS A 18 16.95 -13.14 5.26
N THR A 19 17.84 -13.56 6.15
CA THR A 19 18.89 -14.55 5.82
C THR A 19 18.26 -15.92 5.66
N SER A 20 18.33 -16.45 4.44
CA SER A 20 17.90 -17.81 4.10
C SER A 20 18.77 -18.85 4.82
N GLY A 21 18.18 -19.57 5.79
CA GLY A 21 18.75 -20.80 6.32
C GLY A 21 18.67 -21.91 5.28
N LYS A 22 19.83 -22.45 4.90
CA LYS A 22 19.92 -23.62 4.02
C LYS A 22 19.40 -24.85 4.77
N ASN A 23 18.33 -25.45 4.27
CA ASN A 23 17.91 -26.78 4.68
C ASN A 23 18.23 -27.81 3.61
N VAL A 24 18.77 -28.91 4.10
CA VAL A 24 19.31 -30.08 3.39
C VAL A 24 18.16 -30.86 2.75
N VAL A 25 18.40 -31.28 1.48
CA VAL A 25 17.49 -32.08 0.66
C VAL A 25 17.36 -33.49 1.22
N GLY A 26 16.10 -33.88 1.54
CA GLY A 26 15.68 -35.26 1.70
C GLY A 26 14.70 -35.61 0.58
N HIS A 27 15.06 -36.54 -0.30
CA HIS A 27 14.17 -37.09 -1.33
C HIS A 27 13.10 -37.97 -0.70
N SER A 28 11.83 -37.69 -0.96
CA SER A 28 10.79 -38.72 -0.95
C SER A 28 9.69 -38.39 -1.97
N THR A 29 9.32 -39.41 -2.69
CA THR A 29 8.43 -39.45 -3.86
C THR A 29 6.95 -39.28 -3.50
N GLY A 30 6.26 -38.39 -4.19
CA GLY A 30 4.89 -38.54 -4.71
C GLY A 30 3.72 -38.41 -3.74
N ARG A 31 3.02 -37.29 -3.89
CA ARG A 31 1.55 -37.23 -4.14
C ARG A 31 1.13 -35.76 -4.19
N ASP A 32 0.38 -35.41 -5.23
CA ASP A 32 -0.29 -34.12 -5.38
C ASP A 32 -1.31 -33.96 -4.23
N ASP A 33 -1.00 -33.07 -3.28
CA ASP A 33 -1.95 -32.57 -2.30
C ASP A 33 -2.17 -31.08 -2.58
N ILE A 34 -3.38 -30.76 -3.02
CA ILE A 34 -3.93 -29.41 -3.08
C ILE A 34 -3.94 -28.92 -1.64
N GLY A 35 -2.98 -28.01 -1.30
CA GLY A 35 -2.73 -27.56 0.06
C GLY A 35 -3.86 -26.67 0.62
N GLY A 36 -4.94 -27.29 1.04
CA GLY A 36 -5.86 -26.69 2.00
C GLY A 36 -5.19 -26.69 3.38
N GLN A 37 -5.07 -25.53 4.03
CA GLN A 37 -4.62 -25.43 5.42
C GLN A 37 -5.47 -26.36 6.29
N THR A 38 -4.82 -27.16 7.14
CA THR A 38 -5.56 -27.98 8.10
C THR A 38 -6.26 -27.09 9.13
N PRO A 39 -7.42 -27.52 9.70
CA PRO A 39 -8.08 -26.76 10.77
C PRO A 39 -7.18 -26.43 11.96
N ALA A 40 -6.12 -27.19 12.19
CA ALA A 40 -5.12 -26.94 13.22
C ALA A 40 -4.15 -25.81 12.84
N GLU A 41 -3.75 -25.69 11.57
CA GLU A 41 -2.92 -24.58 11.09
C GLU A 41 -3.71 -23.27 11.04
N ALA A 42 -5.00 -23.32 10.66
CA ALA A 42 -5.91 -22.18 10.74
C ALA A 42 -6.14 -21.73 12.19
N ALA A 43 -6.23 -22.67 13.15
CA ALA A 43 -6.37 -22.35 14.57
C ALA A 43 -5.08 -21.74 15.19
N LEU A 44 -3.89 -22.11 14.70
CA LEU A 44 -2.61 -21.55 15.14
C LEU A 44 -2.40 -20.09 14.72
N LEU A 45 -3.10 -19.63 13.68
CA LEU A 45 -3.02 -18.24 13.21
C LEU A 45 -4.04 -17.31 13.92
N THR A 46 -4.93 -17.84 14.75
CA THR A 46 -6.09 -17.08 15.24
C THR A 46 -5.77 -15.84 16.06
N ASP A 47 -4.56 -15.71 16.66
CA ASP A 47 -4.15 -14.53 17.42
C ASP A 47 -2.62 -14.31 17.35
N SER A 48 -1.98 -14.72 16.25
CA SER A 48 -0.55 -14.53 16.09
C SER A 48 -0.17 -13.05 16.16
N THR A 49 0.73 -12.73 17.08
CA THR A 49 1.38 -11.42 17.22
C THR A 49 2.67 -11.33 16.40
N GLU A 50 3.04 -12.42 15.72
CA GLU A 50 4.24 -12.46 14.88
C GLU A 50 4.18 -11.39 13.81
N LYS A 51 5.22 -10.54 13.78
CA LYS A 51 5.35 -9.48 12.79
C LYS A 51 5.65 -10.06 11.42
N VAL A 52 4.86 -9.67 10.46
CA VAL A 52 5.08 -9.89 9.04
C VAL A 52 5.59 -8.58 8.43
N CYS A 53 6.78 -8.62 7.80
CA CYS A 53 7.29 -7.54 6.96
C CYS A 53 6.95 -7.91 5.52
N TYR A 54 5.92 -7.29 4.97
CA TYR A 54 5.39 -7.66 3.67
C TYR A 54 6.18 -7.06 2.50
N GLY A 55 6.29 -7.82 1.44
CA GLY A 55 6.73 -7.40 0.12
C GLY A 55 6.24 -8.40 -0.92
N GLN A 56 5.85 -7.94 -2.10
CA GLN A 56 5.27 -8.76 -3.18
C GLN A 56 6.24 -9.79 -3.76
N GLY A 57 7.55 -9.67 -3.47
CA GLY A 57 8.59 -10.52 -4.05
C GLY A 57 8.92 -10.14 -5.50
N TYR A 58 9.70 -11.00 -6.17
CA TYR A 58 10.14 -10.80 -7.57
C TYR A 58 9.63 -11.89 -8.52
N GLU A 59 9.17 -13.01 -7.98
CA GLU A 59 8.66 -14.13 -8.76
C GLU A 59 7.22 -13.83 -9.21
N THR A 60 6.92 -14.11 -10.49
CA THR A 60 5.58 -13.95 -11.07
C THR A 60 5.12 -15.25 -11.71
N ASP A 61 3.80 -15.40 -11.84
CA ASP A 61 3.20 -16.48 -12.60
C ASP A 61 3.20 -16.18 -14.11
N SER A 62 2.55 -17.03 -14.90
CA SER A 62 2.44 -16.88 -16.35
C SER A 62 1.60 -15.68 -16.80
N GLU A 63 0.81 -15.09 -15.91
CA GLU A 63 -0.02 -13.90 -16.13
C GLU A 63 0.63 -12.62 -15.53
N ASN A 64 1.93 -12.71 -15.21
CA ASN A 64 2.72 -11.63 -14.59
C ASN A 64 2.27 -11.21 -13.19
N ARG A 65 1.48 -12.04 -12.50
CA ARG A 65 0.99 -11.75 -11.15
C ARG A 65 2.03 -12.18 -10.11
N PRO A 66 2.40 -11.32 -9.14
CA PRO A 66 3.42 -11.64 -8.14
C PRO A 66 3.00 -12.81 -7.24
N VAL A 67 3.81 -13.86 -7.21
CA VAL A 67 3.57 -15.06 -6.40
C VAL A 67 3.45 -14.71 -4.92
N GLY A 68 4.31 -13.82 -4.41
CA GLY A 68 4.25 -13.40 -3.01
C GLY A 68 2.95 -12.68 -2.64
N ALA A 69 2.37 -11.87 -3.55
CA ALA A 69 1.09 -11.21 -3.30
C ALA A 69 -0.07 -12.23 -3.29
N MET A 70 -0.07 -13.18 -4.24
CA MET A 70 -1.07 -14.25 -4.28
C MET A 70 -1.03 -15.14 -3.02
N GLN A 71 0.17 -15.53 -2.58
CA GLN A 71 0.34 -16.31 -1.34
C GLN A 71 -0.11 -15.53 -0.10
N ALA A 72 0.19 -14.23 -0.04
CA ALA A 72 -0.28 -13.37 1.04
C ALA A 72 -1.80 -13.23 1.03
N GLN A 73 -2.42 -13.08 -0.14
CA GLN A 73 -3.87 -13.04 -0.30
C GLN A 73 -4.53 -14.32 0.18
N GLU A 74 -3.99 -15.48 -0.21
CA GLU A 74 -4.48 -16.78 0.25
C GLU A 74 -4.36 -16.94 1.77
N LYS A 75 -3.22 -16.56 2.33
CA LYS A 75 -2.91 -16.75 3.75
C LYS A 75 -3.63 -15.76 4.68
N TYR A 76 -3.75 -14.51 4.27
CA TYR A 76 -4.17 -13.42 5.16
C TYR A 76 -5.48 -12.74 4.75
N GLY A 77 -6.01 -13.01 3.55
CA GLY A 77 -7.24 -12.39 3.05
C GLY A 77 -8.45 -12.61 3.96
N ALA A 78 -8.58 -13.79 4.57
CA ALA A 78 -9.66 -14.07 5.52
C ALA A 78 -9.64 -13.17 6.78
N TYR A 79 -8.50 -12.55 7.08
CA TYR A 79 -8.33 -11.62 8.19
C TYR A 79 -8.55 -10.15 7.79
N GLY A 80 -8.95 -9.87 6.55
CA GLY A 80 -9.21 -8.53 6.03
C GLY A 80 -8.00 -7.89 5.35
N GLY A 81 -7.00 -8.68 4.95
CA GLY A 81 -5.87 -8.21 4.15
C GLY A 81 -6.14 -8.33 2.65
N GLU A 82 -5.88 -7.26 1.89
CA GLU A 82 -5.96 -7.23 0.44
C GLU A 82 -4.58 -6.94 -0.16
N TYR A 83 -4.11 -7.84 -1.01
CA TYR A 83 -2.74 -7.81 -1.55
C TYR A 83 -2.73 -7.75 -3.07
N ILE A 84 -3.77 -8.24 -3.71
CA ILE A 84 -3.94 -8.32 -5.16
C ILE A 84 -5.43 -8.58 -5.48
N GLY A 85 -5.96 -7.92 -6.49
CA GLY A 85 -7.34 -8.09 -6.94
C GLY A 85 -7.58 -9.34 -7.79
N ASP A 86 -8.78 -9.46 -8.36
CA ASP A 86 -9.19 -10.59 -9.19
C ASP A 86 -8.33 -10.68 -10.46
N LYS A 87 -7.89 -11.90 -10.79
CA LYS A 87 -7.12 -12.19 -12.00
C LYS A 87 -7.89 -11.98 -13.31
N ASN A 88 -9.21 -11.98 -13.26
CA ASN A 88 -10.06 -11.76 -14.43
C ASN A 88 -10.42 -10.28 -14.62
N ASP A 89 -10.06 -9.42 -13.67
CA ASP A 89 -10.37 -8.01 -13.72
C ASP A 89 -9.18 -7.22 -14.30
N LYS A 90 -9.37 -6.63 -15.48
CA LYS A 90 -8.41 -5.71 -16.11
C LYS A 90 -8.45 -4.34 -15.44
N THR A 91 -8.28 -4.32 -14.13
CA THR A 91 -8.22 -3.09 -13.33
C THR A 91 -6.83 -2.93 -12.70
N ILE A 92 -6.34 -1.71 -12.74
CA ILE A 92 -5.20 -1.22 -11.97
C ILE A 92 -5.77 -0.37 -10.83
N TYR A 93 -5.53 -0.80 -9.60
CA TYR A 93 -5.82 0.00 -8.43
C TYR A 93 -4.59 0.84 -8.11
N LEU A 94 -4.69 2.14 -8.44
CA LEU A 94 -3.59 3.08 -8.25
C LEU A 94 -3.65 3.67 -6.85
N THR A 95 -2.57 3.52 -6.10
CA THR A 95 -2.52 4.00 -4.72
C THR A 95 -1.24 4.76 -4.42
N PHE A 96 -1.34 5.78 -3.56
CA PHE A 96 -0.22 6.60 -3.10
C PHE A 96 -0.17 6.63 -1.58
N ASP A 97 1.04 6.50 -1.01
CA ASP A 97 1.28 6.74 0.41
C ASP A 97 1.80 8.17 0.61
N GLU A 98 1.15 8.89 1.55
CA GLU A 98 1.35 10.32 1.81
C GLU A 98 1.78 10.56 3.26
N GLY A 99 3.07 10.69 3.49
CA GLY A 99 3.62 11.03 4.80
C GLY A 99 3.92 12.52 4.96
N TYR A 100 4.33 13.18 3.88
CA TYR A 100 4.64 14.61 3.81
C TYR A 100 4.56 15.10 2.36
N GLU A 101 4.34 16.41 2.16
CA GLU A 101 4.26 17.02 0.83
C GLU A 101 5.64 17.45 0.31
N ASN A 102 5.94 17.17 -0.97
CA ASN A 102 7.18 17.54 -1.66
C ASN A 102 6.92 18.34 -2.95
N GLY A 103 5.74 18.94 -3.13
CA GLY A 103 5.36 19.71 -4.32
C GLY A 103 4.87 18.85 -5.48
N CYS A 104 4.66 17.55 -5.28
CA CYS A 104 4.25 16.61 -6.33
C CYS A 104 2.74 16.34 -6.34
N THR A 105 2.10 16.23 -5.17
CA THR A 105 0.71 15.77 -5.05
C THR A 105 -0.26 16.61 -5.87
N GLY A 106 -0.11 17.94 -5.87
CA GLY A 106 -0.95 18.81 -6.69
C GLY A 106 -0.86 18.50 -8.19
N ARG A 107 0.34 18.22 -8.69
CA ARG A 107 0.59 17.83 -10.10
C ARG A 107 0.04 16.44 -10.41
N ILE A 108 0.16 15.50 -9.48
CA ILE A 108 -0.43 14.16 -9.59
C ILE A 108 -1.95 14.27 -9.73
N LEU A 109 -2.63 15.05 -8.88
CA LEU A 109 -4.06 15.28 -8.96
C LEU A 109 -4.48 15.91 -10.30
N ASP A 110 -3.69 16.87 -10.83
CA ASP A 110 -3.95 17.45 -12.14
C ASP A 110 -3.87 16.41 -13.27
N ILE A 111 -2.88 15.50 -13.23
CA ILE A 111 -2.72 14.40 -14.19
C ILE A 111 -3.89 13.41 -14.07
N LEU A 112 -4.25 12.98 -12.87
CA LEU A 112 -5.37 12.04 -12.65
C LEU A 112 -6.68 12.61 -13.21
N LYS A 113 -6.93 13.90 -12.99
CA LYS A 113 -8.08 14.61 -13.53
C LYS A 113 -8.06 14.68 -15.05
N GLU A 114 -6.92 15.02 -15.67
CA GLU A 114 -6.75 15.05 -17.12
C GLU A 114 -7.00 13.69 -17.76
N LYS A 115 -6.52 12.61 -17.12
CA LYS A 115 -6.70 11.23 -17.58
C LYS A 115 -8.05 10.64 -17.23
N ASN A 116 -8.89 11.36 -16.48
CA ASN A 116 -10.20 10.92 -15.99
C ASN A 116 -10.13 9.57 -15.27
N VAL A 117 -9.22 9.47 -14.31
CA VAL A 117 -9.00 8.28 -13.46
C VAL A 117 -9.01 8.68 -12.00
N THR A 118 -9.33 7.72 -11.13
CA THR A 118 -9.31 7.87 -9.69
C THR A 118 -8.16 7.08 -9.07
N ALA A 119 -7.77 7.43 -7.85
CA ALA A 119 -6.74 6.77 -7.08
C ALA A 119 -7.09 6.79 -5.59
N THR A 120 -6.41 5.97 -4.79
CA THR A 120 -6.49 6.00 -3.33
C THR A 120 -5.22 6.64 -2.76
N PHE A 121 -5.40 7.60 -1.84
CA PHE A 121 -4.31 8.26 -1.12
C PHE A 121 -4.34 7.85 0.35
N TYR A 122 -3.36 7.09 0.81
CA TYR A 122 -3.21 6.71 2.21
C TYR A 122 -2.44 7.80 2.94
N VAL A 123 -3.13 8.61 3.72
CA VAL A 123 -2.60 9.82 4.36
C VAL A 123 -2.30 9.60 5.83
N THR A 124 -1.21 10.21 6.33
CA THR A 124 -0.95 10.31 7.77
C THR A 124 -1.61 11.56 8.37
N LEU A 125 -1.77 11.61 9.69
CA LEU A 125 -2.33 12.79 10.36
C LEU A 125 -1.50 14.05 10.13
N ASP A 126 -0.17 13.92 10.11
CA ASP A 126 0.74 15.05 9.85
C ASP A 126 0.56 15.60 8.42
N TYR A 127 0.38 14.70 7.43
CA TYR A 127 0.06 15.11 6.07
C TYR A 127 -1.27 15.86 6.00
N VAL A 128 -2.33 15.32 6.60
CA VAL A 128 -3.67 15.95 6.58
C VAL A 128 -3.64 17.35 7.21
N LYS A 129 -2.88 17.51 8.30
CA LYS A 129 -2.73 18.80 8.99
C LYS A 129 -1.92 19.82 8.22
N SER A 130 -0.88 19.36 7.53
CA SER A 130 0.04 20.25 6.78
C SER A 130 -0.47 20.61 5.40
N SER A 131 -1.31 19.79 4.79
CA SER A 131 -1.76 19.91 3.41
C SER A 131 -3.29 19.75 3.24
N PRO A 132 -4.11 20.45 4.06
CA PRO A 132 -5.58 20.26 4.08
C PRO A 132 -6.25 20.59 2.73
N ASP A 133 -5.69 21.53 1.97
CA ASP A 133 -6.21 21.89 0.65
C ASP A 133 -6.05 20.75 -0.36
N LEU A 134 -4.95 19.99 -0.29
CA LEU A 134 -4.72 18.83 -1.16
C LEU A 134 -5.66 17.69 -0.78
N VAL A 135 -5.87 17.43 0.52
CA VAL A 135 -6.84 16.43 0.99
C VAL A 135 -8.26 16.80 0.55
N SER A 136 -8.62 18.09 0.64
CA SER A 136 -9.90 18.58 0.11
C SER A 136 -10.03 18.35 -1.39
N ARG A 137 -8.94 18.54 -2.16
CA ARG A 137 -8.93 18.24 -3.60
C ARG A 137 -9.12 16.74 -3.85
N MET A 138 -8.41 15.87 -3.15
CA MET A 138 -8.55 14.41 -3.29
C MET A 138 -10.02 14.01 -3.17
N ILE A 139 -10.69 14.44 -2.10
CA ILE A 139 -12.09 14.13 -1.83
C ILE A 139 -13.02 14.72 -2.90
N ASN A 140 -12.86 16.01 -3.23
CA ASN A 140 -13.76 16.70 -4.16
C ASN A 140 -13.58 16.25 -5.62
N GLU A 141 -12.42 15.74 -5.99
CA GLU A 141 -12.12 15.22 -7.33
C GLU A 141 -12.45 13.71 -7.44
N GLY A 142 -13.04 13.10 -6.40
CA GLY A 142 -13.55 11.73 -6.42
C GLY A 142 -12.51 10.65 -6.10
N HIS A 143 -11.35 11.04 -5.60
CA HIS A 143 -10.36 10.09 -5.12
C HIS A 143 -10.74 9.56 -3.73
N GLU A 144 -10.25 8.37 -3.40
CA GLU A 144 -10.38 7.83 -2.06
C GLU A 144 -9.24 8.34 -1.17
N VAL A 145 -9.59 8.77 0.04
CA VAL A 145 -8.63 9.04 1.11
C VAL A 145 -8.68 7.88 2.11
N GLY A 146 -7.60 7.12 2.18
CA GLY A 146 -7.43 5.99 3.09
C GLY A 146 -6.59 6.35 4.32
N ASN A 147 -6.70 5.52 5.35
CA ASN A 147 -6.01 5.72 6.62
C ASN A 147 -4.58 5.16 6.59
N HIS A 148 -3.57 6.01 6.90
CA HIS A 148 -2.17 5.57 7.04
C HIS A 148 -1.62 5.82 8.45
N THR A 149 -2.50 5.81 9.45
CA THR A 149 -2.26 6.04 10.88
C THR A 149 -1.91 7.50 11.24
N CYS A 150 -1.92 7.81 12.52
CA CYS A 150 -1.54 9.15 13.00
C CYS A 150 -0.04 9.41 12.86
N THR A 151 0.80 8.49 13.38
CA THR A 151 2.24 8.72 13.57
C THR A 151 3.14 7.73 12.83
N HIS A 152 2.56 6.88 11.99
CA HIS A 152 3.27 5.90 11.16
C HIS A 152 4.09 4.85 11.97
N PRO A 153 3.54 4.26 13.04
CA PRO A 153 4.25 3.24 13.84
C PRO A 153 4.20 1.88 13.17
N SER A 154 5.04 0.94 13.63
CA SER A 154 4.86 -0.49 13.37
C SER A 154 3.68 -1.00 14.20
N LEU A 155 2.54 -1.26 13.60
CA LEU A 155 1.34 -1.71 14.32
C LEU A 155 1.55 -3.00 15.13
N PRO A 156 2.32 -4.01 14.66
CA PRO A 156 2.64 -5.19 15.46
C PRO A 156 3.38 -4.91 16.77
N ASP A 157 4.12 -3.81 16.84
CA ASP A 157 5.01 -3.47 17.96
C ASP A 157 4.31 -2.66 19.07
N ILE A 158 3.08 -2.25 18.86
CA ILE A 158 2.28 -1.47 19.81
C ILE A 158 1.08 -2.24 20.35
N SER A 159 0.51 -1.78 21.47
CA SER A 159 -0.67 -2.39 22.08
C SER A 159 -1.94 -2.19 21.25
N ASP A 160 -2.99 -2.99 21.54
CA ASP A 160 -4.29 -2.89 20.87
C ASP A 160 -4.91 -1.51 21.05
N ASP A 161 -4.82 -0.93 22.25
CA ASP A 161 -5.32 0.42 22.53
C ASP A 161 -4.57 1.46 21.68
N MET A 162 -3.24 1.33 21.52
CA MET A 162 -2.46 2.22 20.66
C MET A 162 -2.79 2.03 19.19
N VAL A 163 -3.04 0.80 18.71
CA VAL A 163 -3.51 0.56 17.33
C VAL A 163 -4.84 1.28 17.10
N PHE A 164 -5.77 1.18 18.06
CA PHE A 164 -7.05 1.89 17.99
C PHE A 164 -6.85 3.41 17.89
N GLU A 165 -6.04 4.00 18.77
CA GLU A 165 -5.77 5.45 18.77
C GLU A 165 -5.10 5.93 17.47
N GLU A 166 -4.18 5.16 16.92
CA GLU A 166 -3.50 5.47 15.64
C GLU A 166 -4.46 5.52 14.46
N ILE A 167 -5.47 4.67 14.43
CA ILE A 167 -6.44 4.60 13.33
C ILE A 167 -7.59 5.57 13.57
N HIS A 168 -8.21 5.51 14.76
CA HIS A 168 -9.37 6.31 15.11
C HIS A 168 -9.04 7.80 15.23
N GLY A 169 -7.86 8.15 15.71
CA GLY A 169 -7.41 9.54 15.82
C GLY A 169 -7.35 10.24 14.46
N LEU A 170 -6.84 9.56 13.43
CA LEU A 170 -6.83 10.08 12.06
C LEU A 170 -8.24 10.13 11.46
N GLU A 171 -9.04 9.07 11.61
CA GLU A 171 -10.42 9.02 11.13
C GLU A 171 -11.25 10.17 11.70
N SER A 172 -11.21 10.38 13.03
CA SER A 172 -11.93 11.45 13.70
C SER A 172 -11.51 12.82 13.17
N TYR A 173 -10.19 13.05 13.03
CA TYR A 173 -9.69 14.30 12.50
C TYR A 173 -10.18 14.58 11.07
N ILE A 174 -10.14 13.56 10.18
CA ILE A 174 -10.65 13.69 8.81
C ILE A 174 -12.17 13.95 8.83
N SER A 175 -12.93 13.18 9.59
CA SER A 175 -14.38 13.36 9.70
C SER A 175 -14.76 14.78 10.18
N ASP A 176 -14.09 15.29 11.20
CA ASP A 176 -14.37 16.59 11.79
C ASP A 176 -14.03 17.76 10.86
N ASN A 177 -13.01 17.62 10.03
CA ASN A 177 -12.48 18.72 9.21
C ASN A 177 -12.88 18.66 7.73
N PHE A 178 -13.37 17.50 7.24
CA PHE A 178 -13.71 17.29 5.82
C PHE A 178 -15.15 16.82 5.62
N GLY A 179 -16.11 17.51 6.27
CA GLY A 179 -17.53 17.34 6.00
C GLY A 179 -18.13 15.98 6.36
N GLY A 180 -17.54 15.28 7.33
CA GLY A 180 -17.98 13.95 7.74
C GLY A 180 -17.44 12.82 6.84
N TYR A 181 -16.38 13.08 6.05
CA TYR A 181 -15.72 12.05 5.24
C TYR A 181 -15.26 10.89 6.11
N LYS A 182 -15.47 9.68 5.62
CA LYS A 182 -15.08 8.45 6.33
C LYS A 182 -14.05 7.70 5.53
N THR A 183 -12.95 7.35 6.16
CA THR A 183 -11.99 6.40 5.62
C THR A 183 -12.51 4.98 5.81
N VAL A 184 -12.44 4.14 4.80
CA VAL A 184 -12.94 2.75 4.84
C VAL A 184 -11.85 1.73 4.60
N THR A 185 -10.72 2.15 4.04
CA THR A 185 -9.51 1.33 3.86
C THR A 185 -8.34 1.92 4.65
N MET A 186 -7.43 1.05 5.05
CA MET A 186 -6.17 1.49 5.67
C MET A 186 -4.98 0.74 5.08
N ARG A 187 -3.82 1.37 5.11
CA ARG A 187 -2.55 0.73 4.80
C ARG A 187 -1.63 0.76 6.01
N PRO A 188 -1.13 -0.40 6.47
CA PRO A 188 -0.23 -0.43 7.60
C PRO A 188 1.12 0.18 7.22
N PRO A 189 1.69 1.05 8.07
CA PRO A 189 3.02 1.61 7.86
C PRO A 189 4.06 0.54 7.53
N ARG A 190 4.89 0.81 6.51
CA ARG A 190 5.98 -0.07 6.07
C ARG A 190 5.55 -1.46 5.59
N GLY A 191 4.26 -1.71 5.41
CA GLY A 191 3.74 -3.04 5.13
C GLY A 191 3.93 -4.02 6.29
N GLU A 192 4.07 -3.52 7.51
CA GLU A 192 4.26 -4.32 8.71
C GLU A 192 2.91 -4.60 9.37
N PHE A 193 2.57 -5.87 9.51
CA PHE A 193 1.33 -6.31 10.16
C PHE A 193 1.54 -7.62 10.94
N SER A 194 0.51 -8.04 11.69
CA SER A 194 0.35 -9.37 12.27
C SER A 194 -1.10 -9.81 12.10
N VAL A 195 -1.41 -11.09 12.29
CA VAL A 195 -2.82 -11.55 12.25
C VAL A 195 -3.65 -10.81 13.30
N ARG A 196 -3.07 -10.54 14.49
CA ARG A 196 -3.69 -9.71 15.52
C ARG A 196 -4.08 -8.33 14.97
N THR A 197 -3.16 -7.61 14.34
CA THR A 197 -3.43 -6.26 13.86
C THR A 197 -4.41 -6.24 12.70
N LEU A 198 -4.36 -7.20 11.76
CA LEU A 198 -5.37 -7.33 10.69
C LEU A 198 -6.78 -7.50 11.27
N ARG A 199 -6.94 -8.35 12.30
CA ARG A 199 -8.24 -8.57 12.95
C ARG A 199 -8.75 -7.37 13.72
N LEU A 200 -7.86 -6.65 14.42
CA LEU A 200 -8.22 -5.40 15.09
C LEU A 200 -8.76 -4.38 14.08
N VAL A 201 -8.02 -4.16 13.01
CA VAL A 201 -8.38 -3.24 11.92
C VAL A 201 -9.72 -3.65 11.28
N LYS A 202 -9.90 -4.93 10.98
CA LYS A 202 -11.15 -5.46 10.44
C LYS A 202 -12.34 -5.24 11.39
N ASN A 203 -12.14 -5.45 12.70
CA ASN A 203 -13.17 -5.22 13.71
C ASN A 203 -13.53 -3.73 13.87
N MET A 204 -12.64 -2.82 13.48
CA MET A 204 -12.91 -1.38 13.38
C MET A 204 -13.67 -1.01 12.09
N GLY A 205 -13.91 -1.96 11.19
CA GLY A 205 -14.63 -1.75 9.95
C GLY A 205 -13.76 -1.36 8.76
N TYR A 206 -12.45 -1.59 8.82
CA TYR A 206 -11.52 -1.31 7.74
C TYR A 206 -11.07 -2.56 7.00
N ASP A 207 -10.86 -2.43 5.71
CA ASP A 207 -10.03 -3.36 4.95
C ASP A 207 -8.58 -2.90 4.95
N THR A 208 -7.65 -3.85 5.18
CA THR A 208 -6.21 -3.57 5.20
C THR A 208 -5.63 -3.80 3.81
N VAL A 209 -5.22 -2.74 3.13
CA VAL A 209 -4.75 -2.80 1.74
C VAL A 209 -3.24 -2.73 1.66
N LEU A 210 -2.61 -3.79 1.15
CA LEU A 210 -1.19 -3.85 0.81
C LEU A 210 -1.03 -3.57 -0.70
N TRP A 211 -0.12 -4.26 -1.41
CA TRP A 211 0.16 -4.03 -2.82
C TRP A 211 0.64 -5.29 -3.53
N SER A 212 0.47 -5.34 -4.83
CA SER A 212 1.11 -6.34 -5.70
C SER A 212 2.27 -5.74 -6.50
N PHE A 213 2.44 -4.41 -6.47
CA PHE A 213 3.59 -3.73 -7.02
C PHE A 213 4.02 -2.58 -6.12
N ALA A 214 5.31 -2.53 -5.81
CA ALA A 214 6.00 -1.40 -5.22
C ALA A 214 7.47 -1.40 -5.64
N TYR A 215 8.11 -0.24 -5.59
CA TYR A 215 9.54 -0.10 -5.81
C TYR A 215 10.10 1.09 -5.02
N ASN A 216 11.42 1.29 -5.02
CA ASN A 216 12.04 2.36 -4.26
C ASN A 216 11.88 3.71 -5.00
N ASP A 217 10.87 4.48 -4.64
CA ASP A 217 10.52 5.77 -5.22
C ASP A 217 10.38 6.89 -4.17
N TRP A 218 10.42 6.54 -2.89
CA TRP A 218 10.16 7.41 -1.75
C TRP A 218 11.35 8.29 -1.34
N ASN A 219 12.58 7.94 -1.74
CA ASN A 219 13.75 8.73 -1.39
C ASN A 219 13.89 9.94 -2.31
N VAL A 220 13.58 11.14 -1.81
CA VAL A 220 13.60 12.38 -2.59
C VAL A 220 15.01 12.78 -3.05
N ASP A 221 16.04 12.34 -2.34
CA ASP A 221 17.45 12.63 -2.66
C ASP A 221 18.08 11.61 -3.61
N ASP A 222 17.39 10.46 -3.86
CA ASP A 222 17.87 9.38 -4.74
C ASP A 222 16.69 8.84 -5.57
N GLN A 223 16.26 9.66 -6.51
CA GLN A 223 15.12 9.33 -7.36
C GLN A 223 15.52 8.34 -8.47
N PRO A 224 14.63 7.37 -8.79
CA PRO A 224 14.85 6.46 -9.90
C PRO A 224 15.03 7.18 -11.25
N ASP A 225 15.84 6.62 -12.13
CA ASP A 225 15.93 7.08 -13.52
C ASP A 225 14.56 6.98 -14.21
N ILE A 226 14.14 8.05 -14.89
CA ILE A 226 12.82 8.19 -15.52
C ILE A 226 12.48 6.99 -16.43
N LYS A 227 13.40 6.62 -17.31
CA LYS A 227 13.18 5.52 -18.25
C LYS A 227 13.06 4.17 -17.54
N LYS A 228 13.94 3.91 -16.57
CA LYS A 228 13.91 2.67 -15.79
C LYS A 228 12.65 2.58 -14.93
N ALA A 229 12.20 3.70 -14.36
CA ALA A 229 10.97 3.75 -13.59
C ALA A 229 9.75 3.41 -14.46
N TYR A 230 9.64 4.05 -15.64
CA TYR A 230 8.59 3.74 -16.62
C TYR A 230 8.60 2.26 -17.02
N GLU A 231 9.76 1.73 -17.43
CA GLU A 231 9.92 0.32 -17.78
C GLU A 231 9.57 -0.61 -16.62
N ARG A 232 9.97 -0.26 -15.38
CA ARG A 232 9.69 -1.04 -14.17
C ARG A 232 8.20 -1.11 -13.87
N ILE A 233 7.48 0.02 -13.95
CA ILE A 233 6.05 0.11 -13.69
C ILE A 233 5.27 -0.64 -14.78
N THR A 234 5.54 -0.35 -16.04
CA THR A 234 4.77 -0.92 -17.17
C THR A 234 5.03 -2.42 -17.36
N SER A 235 6.26 -2.90 -17.15
CA SER A 235 6.59 -4.33 -17.23
C SER A 235 5.94 -5.17 -16.14
N ALA A 236 5.54 -4.57 -15.03
CA ALA A 236 4.88 -5.25 -13.91
C ALA A 236 3.35 -5.27 -14.01
N THR A 237 2.80 -4.76 -15.12
CA THR A 237 1.34 -4.71 -15.32
C THR A 237 0.72 -6.10 -15.31
N HIS A 238 -0.34 -6.29 -14.52
CA HIS A 238 -1.12 -7.51 -14.41
C HIS A 238 -2.56 -7.23 -13.98
N ASN A 239 -3.46 -8.16 -14.20
CA ASN A 239 -4.86 -8.03 -13.81
C ASN A 239 -5.04 -7.96 -12.30
N GLY A 240 -5.88 -7.03 -11.83
CA GLY A 240 -6.13 -6.78 -10.42
C GLY A 240 -4.92 -6.24 -9.66
N ALA A 241 -4.01 -5.55 -10.36
CA ALA A 241 -2.81 -5.00 -9.73
C ALA A 241 -3.15 -3.88 -8.75
N ILE A 242 -2.58 -3.95 -7.54
CA ILE A 242 -2.57 -2.86 -6.57
C ILE A 242 -1.18 -2.23 -6.61
N TYR A 243 -1.08 -1.03 -7.17
CA TYR A 243 0.17 -0.27 -7.27
C TYR A 243 0.36 0.62 -6.06
N LEU A 244 1.44 0.43 -5.32
CA LEU A 244 1.92 1.39 -4.32
C LEU A 244 2.97 2.28 -4.96
N LEU A 245 2.69 3.57 -5.01
CA LEU A 245 3.62 4.65 -5.35
C LEU A 245 3.67 5.65 -4.19
N HIS A 246 4.69 6.54 -4.20
CA HIS A 246 4.78 7.62 -3.23
C HIS A 246 4.67 8.97 -3.96
N ALA A 247 3.78 9.82 -3.50
CA ALA A 247 3.52 11.11 -4.16
C ALA A 247 4.63 12.15 -3.93
N VAL A 248 5.65 11.82 -3.16
CA VAL A 248 6.88 12.63 -3.03
C VAL A 248 7.85 12.46 -4.19
N SER A 249 7.60 11.51 -5.11
CA SER A 249 8.49 11.17 -6.20
C SER A 249 8.34 12.11 -7.41
N GLU A 250 9.37 12.88 -7.68
CA GLU A 250 9.47 13.68 -8.91
C GLU A 250 9.47 12.79 -10.16
N THR A 251 10.13 11.63 -10.09
CA THR A 251 10.16 10.67 -11.20
C THR A 251 8.79 10.11 -11.49
N ASN A 252 8.04 9.65 -10.47
CA ASN A 252 6.67 9.17 -10.66
C ASN A 252 5.78 10.26 -11.23
N THR A 253 5.86 11.47 -10.71
CA THR A 253 5.09 12.61 -11.21
C THR A 253 5.37 12.88 -12.67
N ALA A 254 6.63 12.79 -13.09
CA ALA A 254 7.02 13.06 -14.49
C ALA A 254 6.51 12.00 -15.50
N ILE A 255 6.35 10.74 -15.06
CA ILE A 255 5.95 9.64 -15.96
C ILE A 255 4.49 9.19 -15.79
N LEU A 256 3.77 9.71 -14.79
CA LEU A 256 2.44 9.20 -14.43
C LEU A 256 1.45 9.27 -15.59
N ALA A 257 1.45 10.36 -16.37
CA ALA A 257 0.58 10.50 -17.52
C ALA A 257 0.83 9.40 -18.57
N ASP A 258 2.09 9.18 -18.92
CA ASP A 258 2.48 8.15 -19.91
C ASP A 258 2.19 6.72 -19.40
N VAL A 259 2.34 6.50 -18.10
CA VAL A 259 2.03 5.21 -17.45
C VAL A 259 0.52 4.94 -17.49
N ILE A 260 -0.31 5.93 -17.19
CA ILE A 260 -1.78 5.80 -17.29
C ILE A 260 -2.21 5.55 -18.73
N ASP A 261 -1.65 6.27 -19.69
CA ASP A 261 -1.92 6.05 -21.11
C ASP A 261 -1.55 4.62 -21.52
N TYR A 262 -0.38 4.14 -21.11
CA TYR A 262 0.02 2.75 -21.35
C TYR A 262 -1.01 1.75 -20.82
N TRP A 263 -1.50 1.91 -19.60
CA TRP A 263 -2.51 1.01 -19.03
C TRP A 263 -3.83 1.08 -19.80
N GLN A 264 -4.33 2.28 -20.10
CA GLN A 264 -5.58 2.48 -20.85
C GLN A 264 -5.49 1.93 -22.28
N ASP A 265 -4.38 2.15 -23.00
CA ASP A 265 -4.12 1.62 -24.34
C ASP A 265 -4.04 0.08 -24.37
N ASN A 266 -3.63 -0.53 -23.25
CA ASN A 266 -3.65 -1.98 -23.07
C ASN A 266 -4.98 -2.51 -22.51
N GLY A 267 -6.01 -1.68 -22.42
CA GLY A 267 -7.38 -2.03 -22.05
C GLY A 267 -7.59 -2.21 -20.54
N TYR A 268 -6.74 -1.60 -19.71
CA TYR A 268 -6.93 -1.55 -18.26
C TYR A 268 -7.77 -0.34 -17.86
N SER A 269 -8.67 -0.52 -16.89
CA SER A 269 -9.25 0.57 -16.13
C SER A 269 -8.29 0.96 -14.99
N VAL A 270 -8.18 2.25 -14.68
CA VAL A 270 -7.41 2.73 -13.52
C VAL A 270 -8.37 3.34 -12.52
N LYS A 271 -8.36 2.85 -11.28
CA LYS A 271 -9.37 3.18 -10.27
C LYS A 271 -8.78 3.30 -8.86
N SER A 272 -9.58 3.89 -7.95
CA SER A 272 -9.38 3.76 -6.51
C SER A 272 -9.76 2.35 -6.03
N ILE A 273 -9.37 1.98 -4.80
CA ILE A 273 -9.62 0.64 -4.22
C ILE A 273 -11.11 0.35 -4.06
N THR A 274 -11.93 1.36 -3.77
CA THR A 274 -13.35 1.17 -3.43
C THR A 274 -14.30 1.27 -4.63
N GLU A 275 -13.80 1.51 -5.84
CA GLU A 275 -14.57 1.46 -7.09
C GLU A 275 -14.57 0.08 -7.71
#